data_8479d4209178047a11e7d756287c86ba
#
_entry.id   8479d4209178047a11e7d756287c86ba
#
_cell.length_a   1.000
_cell.length_b   1.000
_cell.length_c   1.000
_cell.angle_alpha   90.00
_cell.angle_beta   90.00
_cell.angle_gamma   90.00
#
_symmetry.space_group_name_H-M   'P 1'
#
loop_
_entity.id
_entity.type
_entity.pdbx_description
1 polymer ?
#
loop_
_entity_poly.entity_id
_entity_poly.type
_entity_poly.pdbx_seq_one_letter_code
_entity_poly.pdbx_strand_id
1 'polypeptide(L)'
;MSLQVDYDERTIGQAVGFLDDPQCIRAVLDAIDRLAEDPRPAGSFPYGSPDLRRLRVGRYRVLYEITEETIAVRHIARSTER
;
A
#
# COMPACT_ATOMS: atom_id res chain seq x y z
N MET A 1 -3.65 -5.48 -18.55
CA MET A 1 -3.34 -4.05 -18.47
C MET A 1 -2.99 -3.66 -17.05
N SER A 2 -1.93 -2.90 -16.85
CA SER A 2 -1.59 -2.51 -15.50
C SER A 2 -2.21 -1.17 -15.15
N LEU A 3 -2.51 -1.01 -13.86
CA LEU A 3 -2.98 0.24 -13.32
C LEU A 3 -1.78 1.10 -12.97
N GLN A 4 -2.01 2.38 -12.85
CA GLN A 4 -0.99 3.32 -12.43
C GLN A 4 -1.01 3.46 -10.92
N VAL A 5 0.17 3.55 -10.30
CA VAL A 5 0.24 3.72 -8.85
C VAL A 5 0.48 5.19 -8.53
N ASP A 6 -0.39 5.74 -7.69
CA ASP A 6 -0.30 7.13 -7.24
C ASP A 6 -0.13 7.18 -5.73
N TYR A 7 0.86 7.96 -5.29
CA TYR A 7 1.05 8.22 -3.87
C TYR A 7 0.66 9.67 -3.60
N ASP A 8 -0.19 9.91 -2.60
CA ASP A 8 -0.44 11.29 -2.22
C ASP A 8 0.72 11.80 -1.35
N GLU A 9 0.75 13.10 -1.10
CA GLU A 9 1.85 13.72 -0.37
C GLU A 9 2.02 13.14 1.03
N ARG A 10 0.91 12.88 1.69
CA ARG A 10 0.95 12.31 3.04
C ARG A 10 1.61 10.94 3.01
N THR A 11 1.28 10.14 2.01
CA THR A 11 1.81 8.79 1.91
C THR A 11 3.31 8.81 1.63
N ILE A 12 3.75 9.73 0.78
CA ILE A 12 5.18 9.89 0.52
C ILE A 12 5.91 10.26 1.81
N GLY A 13 5.34 11.18 2.58
CA GLY A 13 5.92 11.56 3.86
C GLY A 13 6.00 10.39 4.83
N GLN A 14 5.00 9.55 4.84
CA GLN A 14 5.01 8.36 5.69
C GLN A 14 6.11 7.41 5.28
N ALA A 15 6.27 7.17 3.99
CA ALA A 15 7.32 6.27 3.50
C ALA A 15 8.71 6.81 3.87
N VAL A 16 8.91 8.11 3.75
CA VAL A 16 10.17 8.73 4.16
C VAL A 16 10.42 8.51 5.65
N GLY A 17 9.37 8.59 6.46
CA GLY A 17 9.48 8.37 7.89
C GLY A 17 9.87 6.95 8.27
N PHE A 18 9.72 5.99 7.35
CA PHE A 18 10.07 4.60 7.61
C PHE A 18 11.40 4.19 7.01
N LEU A 19 12.22 5.14 6.58
CA LEU A 19 13.55 4.83 6.03
C LEU A 19 14.50 4.28 7.09
N ASP A 20 14.13 4.33 8.37
CA ASP A 20 14.87 3.67 9.43
C ASP A 20 14.79 2.13 9.30
N ASP A 21 13.91 1.64 8.44
CA ASP A 21 13.72 0.21 8.20
C ASP A 21 13.74 -0.03 6.69
N PRO A 22 14.90 0.15 6.05
CA PRO A 22 14.94 0.19 4.59
C PRO A 22 14.56 -1.12 3.91
N GLN A 23 14.86 -2.26 4.54
CA GLN A 23 14.51 -3.54 3.93
C GLN A 23 13.00 -3.76 3.92
N CYS A 24 12.35 -3.43 5.01
CA CYS A 24 10.90 -3.65 5.10
C CYS A 24 10.13 -2.64 4.28
N ILE A 25 10.55 -1.37 4.29
CA ILE A 25 9.84 -0.38 3.49
C ILE A 25 10.01 -0.67 2.00
N ARG A 26 11.15 -1.22 1.60
CA ARG A 26 11.35 -1.63 0.22
C ARG A 26 10.39 -2.75 -0.17
N ALA A 27 10.20 -3.72 0.72
CA ALA A 27 9.23 -4.78 0.49
C ALA A 27 7.82 -4.23 0.35
N VAL A 28 7.49 -3.20 1.14
CA VAL A 28 6.20 -2.54 1.06
C VAL A 28 6.02 -1.89 -0.30
N LEU A 29 7.03 -1.15 -0.75
CA LEU A 29 6.95 -0.46 -2.03
C LEU A 29 6.87 -1.45 -3.19
N ASP A 30 7.62 -2.54 -3.11
CA ASP A 30 7.55 -3.60 -4.13
C ASP A 30 6.16 -4.22 -4.17
N ALA A 31 5.57 -4.45 -3.00
CA ALA A 31 4.23 -5.02 -2.92
C ALA A 31 3.19 -4.07 -3.51
N ILE A 32 3.36 -2.77 -3.27
CA ILE A 32 2.48 -1.76 -3.85
C ILE A 32 2.59 -1.76 -5.37
N ASP A 33 3.81 -1.86 -5.89
CA ASP A 33 4.01 -1.91 -7.34
C ASP A 33 3.28 -3.08 -7.97
N ARG A 34 3.21 -4.20 -7.27
CA ARG A 34 2.49 -5.38 -7.79
C ARG A 34 0.99 -5.17 -7.85
N LEU A 35 0.46 -4.22 -7.08
CA LEU A 35 -0.96 -3.92 -7.13
C LEU A 35 -1.39 -3.42 -8.51
N ALA A 36 -0.46 -2.85 -9.26
CA ALA A 36 -0.75 -2.39 -10.61
C ALA A 36 -1.19 -3.54 -11.51
N GLU A 37 -0.69 -4.74 -11.25
CA GLU A 37 -1.03 -5.92 -12.04
C GLU A 37 -2.09 -6.78 -11.36
N ASP A 38 -2.12 -6.76 -10.03
CA ASP A 38 -3.06 -7.56 -9.24
C ASP A 38 -3.58 -6.71 -8.09
N PRO A 39 -4.64 -5.92 -8.31
CA PRO A 39 -5.10 -4.98 -7.30
C PRO A 39 -5.78 -5.63 -6.10
N ARG A 40 -6.12 -6.92 -6.18
CA ARG A 40 -6.75 -7.63 -5.07
C ARG A 40 -6.00 -8.89 -4.72
N PRO A 41 -4.73 -8.76 -4.26
CA PRO A 41 -3.95 -9.95 -3.93
C PRO A 41 -4.44 -10.60 -2.64
N ALA A 42 -3.95 -11.81 -2.39
CA ALA A 42 -4.38 -12.60 -1.23
C ALA A 42 -4.16 -11.88 0.10
N GLY A 43 -3.13 -11.04 0.20
CA GLY A 43 -2.83 -10.31 1.44
C GLY A 43 -3.64 -9.04 1.63
N SER A 44 -4.59 -8.74 0.75
CA SER A 44 -5.39 -7.53 0.85
C SER A 44 -6.82 -7.87 1.23
N PHE A 45 -7.46 -6.94 1.95
CA PHE A 45 -8.82 -7.14 2.44
C PHE A 45 -9.60 -5.84 2.26
N PRO A 46 -10.90 -5.95 1.92
CA PRO A 46 -11.73 -4.75 1.79
C PRO A 46 -11.85 -4.03 3.13
N TYR A 47 -11.90 -2.70 3.05
CA TYR A 47 -11.95 -1.86 4.24
C TYR A 47 -13.08 -0.83 4.03
N GLY A 48 -14.29 -1.23 4.35
CA GLY A 48 -15.47 -0.38 4.22
C GLY A 48 -16.10 -0.41 2.84
N SER A 49 -15.31 -0.61 1.80
CA SER A 49 -15.77 -0.62 0.42
C SER A 49 -14.96 -1.65 -0.34
N PRO A 50 -15.52 -2.28 -1.39
CA PRO A 50 -14.75 -3.26 -2.16
C PRO A 50 -13.53 -2.67 -2.84
N ASP A 51 -13.55 -1.38 -3.13
CA ASP A 51 -12.44 -0.74 -3.83
C ASP A 51 -11.44 -0.09 -2.89
N LEU A 52 -11.80 0.08 -1.64
CA LEU A 52 -10.87 0.57 -0.61
C LEU A 52 -10.36 -0.63 0.15
N ARG A 53 -9.06 -0.91 0.03
CA ARG A 53 -8.51 -2.15 0.54
C ARG A 53 -7.29 -1.88 1.40
N ARG A 54 -7.01 -2.82 2.27
CA ARG A 54 -5.85 -2.78 3.14
C ARG A 54 -4.95 -3.96 2.82
N LEU A 55 -3.69 -3.66 2.50
CA LEU A 55 -2.69 -4.67 2.20
C LEU A 55 -1.75 -4.82 3.37
N ARG A 56 -1.43 -6.05 3.71
CA ARG A 56 -0.54 -6.35 4.80
C ARG A 56 0.80 -6.82 4.25
N VAL A 57 1.87 -6.15 4.67
CA VAL A 57 3.23 -6.50 4.25
C VAL A 57 4.10 -6.53 5.51
N GLY A 58 4.33 -7.73 6.06
CA GLY A 58 5.04 -7.85 7.30
C GLY A 58 4.30 -7.11 8.41
N ARG A 59 5.00 -6.18 9.07
CA ARG A 59 4.37 -5.37 10.11
C ARG A 59 3.79 -4.07 9.57
N TYR A 60 3.79 -3.89 8.25
CA TYR A 60 3.27 -2.68 7.63
C TYR A 60 1.88 -2.92 7.08
N ARG A 61 1.09 -1.86 7.03
CA ARG A 61 -0.23 -1.88 6.45
C ARG A 61 -0.35 -0.72 5.49
N VAL A 62 -0.91 -1.01 4.32
CA VAL A 62 -1.09 -0.04 3.26
C VAL A 62 -2.58 0.07 2.98
N LEU A 63 -3.11 1.28 3.05
CA LEU A 63 -4.48 1.54 2.67
C LEU A 63 -4.45 2.13 1.27
N TYR A 64 -5.17 1.51 0.35
CA TYR A 64 -5.20 1.98 -1.03
C TYR A 64 -6.59 1.85 -1.60
N GLU A 65 -6.86 2.66 -2.60
CA GLU A 65 -8.14 2.68 -3.27
C GLU A 65 -7.93 2.35 -4.74
N ILE A 66 -8.76 1.43 -5.26
CA ILE A 66 -8.71 1.03 -6.65
C ILE A 66 -9.68 1.92 -7.42
N THR A 67 -9.17 2.63 -8.42
CA THR A 67 -10.01 3.39 -9.34
C THR A 67 -9.90 2.75 -10.72
N GLU A 68 -10.54 3.34 -11.72
CA GLU A 68 -10.57 2.76 -13.06
C GLU A 68 -9.18 2.52 -13.62
N GLU A 69 -8.25 3.43 -13.36
CA GLU A 69 -6.94 3.37 -13.98
C GLU A 69 -5.81 3.45 -12.96
N THR A 70 -6.12 3.57 -11.68
CA THR A 70 -5.13 3.94 -10.69
C THR A 70 -5.28 3.15 -9.41
N ILE A 71 -4.13 2.86 -8.79
CA ILE A 71 -4.06 2.44 -7.41
C ILE A 71 -3.66 3.68 -6.61
N ALA A 72 -4.60 4.25 -5.89
CA ALA A 72 -4.34 5.44 -5.08
C ALA A 72 -3.94 5.02 -3.68
N VAL A 73 -2.65 5.17 -3.36
CA VAL A 73 -2.13 4.79 -2.05
C VAL A 73 -2.45 5.91 -1.08
N ARG A 74 -3.25 5.61 -0.05
CA ARG A 74 -3.79 6.60 0.86
C ARG A 74 -3.04 6.68 2.18
N HIS A 75 -2.46 5.57 2.63
CA HIS A 75 -1.87 5.54 3.96
C HIS A 75 -0.93 4.36 4.08
N ILE A 76 0.25 4.60 4.69
CA ILE A 76 1.18 3.54 5.04
C ILE A 76 1.43 3.65 6.53
N ALA A 77 1.23 2.57 7.25
CA ALA A 77 1.43 2.56 8.70
C ALA A 77 2.22 1.33 9.11
N ARG A 78 2.95 1.48 10.19
CA ARG A 78 3.71 0.37 10.76
C ARG A 78 3.03 -0.05 12.06
N SER A 79 2.77 -1.35 12.18
CA SER A 79 2.19 -1.88 13.39
C SER A 79 3.24 -1.89 14.50
N THR A 80 2.87 -1.40 15.66
CA THR A 80 3.74 -1.43 16.82
C THR A 80 3.35 -2.53 17.79
N GLU A 81 2.41 -3.34 17.38
CA GLU A 81 1.93 -4.45 18.20
C GLU A 81 2.99 -5.50 18.41
N ARG A 82 2.99 -6.11 19.55
CA ARG A 82 3.94 -7.18 19.86
C ARG A 82 3.31 -8.53 19.87
#